data_2b55253d490d92814acebe045cfc41d4
#
_entry.id   2b55253d490d92814acebe045cfc41d4
#
_cell.length_a   1.000
_cell.length_b   1.000
_cell.length_c   1.000
_cell.angle_alpha   90.00
_cell.angle_beta   90.00
_cell.angle_gamma   90.00
#
_symmetry.space_group_name_H-M   'P 1'
#
loop_
_entity.id
_entity.type
_entity.pdbx_description
1 polymer ?
#
loop_
_entity_poly.entity_id
_entity_poly.type
_entity_poly.pdbx_seq_one_letter_code
_entity_poly.pdbx_strand_id
1 'polypeptide(L)'
;MAKPGSVIGWLLAEDDREKLLQQFPPKFEKTVAHHVTLKSEAERDPLPAEVTAEVVGRADDESGVEAMVVAIDGTTGRPDGSTYHITWSLGDGRRARESNDVIRKRGWQKLDQPIPIKLQPDRF
;
A
#
# COMPACT_ATOMS: atom_id res chain seq x y z
N MET A 1 -9.10 -11.93 8.93
CA MET A 1 -9.26 -10.48 8.89
C MET A 1 -8.68 -9.87 10.16
N ALA A 2 -7.90 -8.81 10.04
CA ALA A 2 -7.29 -8.18 11.20
C ALA A 2 -8.35 -7.47 12.06
N LYS A 3 -8.20 -7.51 13.37
CA LYS A 3 -9.07 -6.79 14.29
C LYS A 3 -8.80 -5.29 14.17
N PRO A 4 -9.80 -4.41 14.30
CA PRO A 4 -9.55 -2.98 14.36
C PRO A 4 -8.53 -2.65 15.46
N GLY A 5 -7.54 -1.79 15.11
CA GLY A 5 -6.48 -1.43 16.04
C GLY A 5 -5.33 -2.41 16.13
N SER A 6 -5.34 -3.50 15.37
CA SER A 6 -4.27 -4.52 15.40
C SER A 6 -3.19 -4.31 14.37
N VAL A 7 -3.36 -3.35 13.45
CA VAL A 7 -2.41 -3.09 12.36
C VAL A 7 -1.79 -1.73 12.56
N ILE A 8 -0.47 -1.65 12.41
CA ILE A 8 0.25 -0.38 12.42
C ILE A 8 0.91 -0.15 11.06
N GLY A 9 1.07 1.11 10.71
CA GLY A 9 1.67 1.52 9.47
C GLY A 9 1.51 3.01 9.27
N TRP A 10 1.20 3.40 8.03
CA TRP A 10 1.12 4.81 7.67
C TRP A 10 -0.09 5.07 6.78
N LEU A 11 -0.79 6.16 7.06
CA LEU A 11 -1.86 6.64 6.19
C LEU A 11 -1.27 7.47 5.06
N LEU A 12 -1.81 7.31 3.87
CA LEU A 12 -1.46 8.16 2.73
C LEU A 12 -2.09 9.54 2.94
N ALA A 13 -1.28 10.60 2.84
CA ALA A 13 -1.75 11.96 2.99
C ALA A 13 -2.83 12.27 1.95
N GLU A 14 -3.87 13.00 2.38
CA GLU A 14 -5.06 13.23 1.56
C GLU A 14 -4.75 13.98 0.25
N ASP A 15 -3.89 14.97 0.29
CA ASP A 15 -3.51 15.72 -0.91
C ASP A 15 -2.74 14.85 -1.91
N ASP A 16 -1.86 13.99 -1.42
CA ASP A 16 -1.16 13.02 -2.29
C ASP A 16 -2.13 11.99 -2.85
N ARG A 17 -3.07 11.53 -2.03
CA ARG A 17 -4.09 10.57 -2.47
C ARG A 17 -4.90 11.12 -3.64
N GLU A 18 -5.36 12.35 -3.54
CA GLU A 18 -6.13 12.98 -4.60
C GLU A 18 -5.33 13.09 -5.90
N LYS A 19 -4.09 13.54 -5.82
CA LYS A 19 -3.22 13.68 -6.99
C LYS A 19 -2.92 12.33 -7.63
N LEU A 20 -2.63 11.33 -6.82
CA LEU A 20 -2.31 9.99 -7.33
C LEU A 20 -3.54 9.32 -7.95
N LEU A 21 -4.73 9.51 -7.39
CA LEU A 21 -5.96 8.98 -7.98
C LEU A 21 -6.28 9.62 -9.32
N GLN A 22 -5.90 10.88 -9.53
CA GLN A 22 -6.03 11.54 -10.83
C GLN A 22 -5.02 11.00 -11.83
N GLN A 23 -3.79 10.77 -11.39
CA GLN A 23 -2.72 10.25 -12.25
C GLN A 23 -2.92 8.76 -12.57
N PHE A 24 -3.38 7.99 -11.60
CA PHE A 24 -3.63 6.56 -11.71
C PHE A 24 -5.08 6.27 -11.31
N PRO A 25 -6.05 6.51 -12.20
CA PRO A 25 -7.45 6.21 -11.87
C PRO A 25 -7.62 4.75 -11.44
N PRO A 26 -8.46 4.49 -10.43
CA PRO A 26 -8.66 3.12 -9.95
C PRO A 26 -9.16 2.23 -11.09
N LYS A 27 -8.53 1.07 -11.25
CA LYS A 27 -8.88 0.13 -12.29
C LYS A 27 -10.16 -0.64 -11.98
N PHE A 28 -10.38 -0.91 -10.70
CA PHE A 28 -11.52 -1.70 -10.24
C PHE A 28 -12.49 -0.81 -9.45
N GLU A 29 -13.70 -1.31 -9.24
CA GLU A 29 -14.82 -0.50 -8.76
C GLU A 29 -14.68 0.03 -7.33
N LYS A 30 -13.97 -0.69 -6.46
CA LYS A 30 -13.77 -0.25 -5.08
C LYS A 30 -12.41 0.43 -4.92
N THR A 31 -12.42 1.74 -4.73
CA THR A 31 -11.19 2.50 -4.46
C THR A 31 -10.79 2.32 -3.00
N VAL A 32 -9.55 1.94 -2.76
CA VAL A 32 -8.98 1.83 -1.41
C VAL A 32 -7.98 2.97 -1.19
N ALA A 33 -6.78 2.88 -1.76
CA ALA A 33 -5.79 3.96 -1.77
C ALA A 33 -5.63 4.63 -0.40
N HIS A 34 -5.45 3.83 0.66
CA HIS A 34 -5.60 4.31 2.03
C HIS A 34 -4.30 4.31 2.83
N HIS A 35 -3.56 3.21 2.85
CA HIS A 35 -2.44 3.07 3.78
C HIS A 35 -1.37 2.09 3.30
N VAL A 36 -0.19 2.19 3.93
CA VAL A 36 0.88 1.19 3.86
C VAL A 36 0.91 0.46 5.20
N THR A 37 0.82 -0.85 5.19
CA THR A 37 0.93 -1.67 6.40
C THR A 37 2.40 -1.95 6.72
N LEU A 38 2.81 -1.71 7.96
CA LEU A 38 4.11 -2.16 8.46
C LEU A 38 3.99 -3.56 9.08
N LYS A 39 3.01 -3.75 9.96
CA LYS A 39 2.90 -4.96 10.75
C LYS A 39 1.45 -5.18 11.19
N SER A 40 0.99 -6.43 11.12
CA SER A 40 -0.28 -6.85 11.70
C SER A 40 -0.02 -7.53 13.06
N GLU A 41 -1.09 -7.84 13.80
CA GLU A 41 -0.99 -8.42 15.14
C GLU A 41 -0.12 -7.55 16.06
N ALA A 42 -0.32 -6.24 15.99
CA ALA A 42 0.54 -5.24 16.61
C ALA A 42 -0.22 -4.37 17.60
N GLU A 43 -1.22 -4.94 18.30
CA GLU A 43 -2.08 -4.20 19.24
C GLU A 43 -1.29 -3.48 20.32
N ARG A 44 -0.15 -4.04 20.72
CA ARG A 44 0.69 -3.51 21.79
C ARG A 44 1.97 -2.84 21.28
N ASP A 45 2.17 -2.82 19.98
CA ASP A 45 3.37 -2.20 19.42
C ASP A 45 3.19 -0.69 19.34
N PRO A 46 4.28 0.07 19.50
CA PRO A 46 4.21 1.52 19.30
C PRO A 46 3.96 1.83 17.82
N LEU A 47 3.45 3.02 17.53
CA LEU A 47 3.33 3.48 16.15
C LEU A 47 4.71 3.58 15.52
N PRO A 48 4.82 3.34 14.19
CA PRO A 48 6.09 3.52 13.51
C PRO A 48 6.51 4.98 13.46
N ALA A 49 7.78 5.20 13.20
CA ALA A 49 8.31 6.56 13.03
C ALA A 49 7.84 7.17 11.72
N GLU A 50 7.93 8.48 11.59
CA GLU A 50 7.78 9.15 10.31
C GLU A 50 8.90 8.71 9.39
N VAL A 51 8.58 8.56 8.09
CA VAL A 51 9.50 8.03 7.10
C VAL A 51 9.46 8.84 5.82
N THR A 52 10.50 8.68 5.01
CA THR A 52 10.51 9.18 3.63
C THR A 52 9.96 8.06 2.74
N ALA A 53 9.02 8.39 1.85
CA ALA A 53 8.37 7.39 1.04
C ALA A 53 8.14 7.84 -0.40
N GLU A 54 8.15 6.87 -1.31
CA GLU A 54 7.91 7.09 -2.72
C GLU A 54 7.11 5.93 -3.30
N VAL A 55 6.19 6.23 -4.22
CA VAL A 55 5.58 5.19 -5.05
C VAL A 55 6.57 4.86 -6.16
N VAL A 56 6.96 3.61 -6.26
CA VAL A 56 8.00 3.18 -7.22
C VAL A 56 7.49 2.19 -8.25
N GLY A 57 6.30 1.63 -8.09
CA GLY A 57 5.79 0.66 -9.03
C GLY A 57 4.30 0.37 -8.88
N ARG A 58 3.80 -0.48 -9.77
CA ARG A 58 2.40 -0.89 -9.83
C ARG A 58 2.31 -2.40 -10.01
N ALA A 59 1.31 -2.99 -9.38
CA ALA A 59 1.00 -4.40 -9.54
C ALA A 59 -0.50 -4.56 -9.77
N ASP A 60 -0.89 -5.55 -10.58
CA ASP A 60 -2.27 -5.74 -10.99
C ASP A 60 -2.41 -7.17 -11.48
N ASP A 61 -3.42 -7.90 -10.98
CA ASP A 61 -3.68 -9.26 -11.43
C ASP A 61 -4.70 -9.31 -12.59
N GLU A 62 -5.15 -8.15 -13.05
CA GLU A 62 -6.13 -8.00 -14.13
C GLU A 62 -7.49 -8.64 -13.84
N SER A 63 -7.71 -9.09 -12.61
CA SER A 63 -8.95 -9.77 -12.23
C SER A 63 -9.54 -9.27 -10.91
N GLY A 64 -9.06 -8.15 -10.39
CA GLY A 64 -9.70 -7.53 -9.25
C GLY A 64 -8.78 -7.01 -8.15
N VAL A 65 -7.45 -7.07 -8.30
CA VAL A 65 -6.54 -6.49 -7.30
C VAL A 65 -5.51 -5.61 -7.98
N GLU A 66 -5.48 -4.36 -7.58
CA GLU A 66 -4.51 -3.37 -8.04
C GLU A 66 -3.80 -2.78 -6.82
N ALA A 67 -2.47 -2.66 -6.89
CA ALA A 67 -1.67 -2.11 -5.80
C ALA A 67 -0.56 -1.22 -6.33
N MET A 68 -0.15 -0.27 -5.49
CA MET A 68 1.05 0.55 -5.74
C MET A 68 2.17 0.05 -4.85
N VAL A 69 3.34 -0.16 -5.39
CA VAL A 69 4.52 -0.55 -4.63
C VAL A 69 5.21 0.70 -4.10
N VAL A 70 5.58 0.67 -2.82
CA VAL A 70 6.12 1.82 -2.11
C VAL A 70 7.53 1.50 -1.59
N ALA A 71 8.45 2.45 -1.75
CA ALA A 71 9.75 2.40 -1.08
C ALA A 71 9.68 3.28 0.16
N ILE A 72 10.10 2.75 1.29
CA ILE A 72 10.17 3.46 2.56
C ILE A 72 11.63 3.54 2.96
N ASP A 73 12.13 4.76 3.14
CA ASP A 73 13.54 5.03 3.43
C ASP A 73 14.47 4.30 2.46
N GLY A 74 14.04 4.25 1.18
CA GLY A 74 14.83 3.65 0.10
C GLY A 74 14.67 2.15 -0.09
N THR A 75 13.80 1.47 0.68
CA THR A 75 13.60 0.03 0.52
C THR A 75 12.14 -0.33 0.29
N THR A 76 11.91 -1.29 -0.62
CA THR A 76 10.58 -1.87 -0.85
C THR A 76 10.33 -3.08 0.04
N GLY A 77 11.35 -3.61 0.71
CA GLY A 77 11.24 -4.82 1.52
C GLY A 77 10.68 -4.52 2.91
N ARG A 78 9.50 -5.08 3.21
CA ARG A 78 8.89 -4.99 4.54
C ARG A 78 9.59 -5.98 5.47
N PRO A 79 9.69 -5.69 6.79
CA PRO A 79 10.42 -6.56 7.72
C PRO A 79 9.97 -8.03 7.73
N ASP A 80 8.72 -8.31 7.38
CA ASP A 80 8.22 -9.69 7.32
C ASP A 80 8.60 -10.45 6.04
N GLY A 81 9.38 -9.83 5.16
CA GLY A 81 9.80 -10.43 3.90
C GLY A 81 8.89 -10.12 2.72
N SER A 82 7.79 -9.42 2.94
CA SER A 82 6.89 -8.99 1.87
C SER A 82 7.32 -7.64 1.30
N THR A 83 6.48 -7.02 0.49
CA THR A 83 6.77 -5.76 -0.18
C THR A 83 5.84 -4.67 0.33
N TYR A 84 6.38 -3.51 0.66
CA TYR A 84 5.56 -2.36 1.03
C TYR A 84 4.65 -1.97 -0.13
N HIS A 85 3.39 -1.77 0.15
CA HIS A 85 2.43 -1.42 -0.90
C HIS A 85 1.22 -0.71 -0.33
N ILE A 86 0.48 -0.02 -1.21
CA ILE A 86 -0.84 0.51 -0.94
C ILE A 86 -1.79 -0.26 -1.84
N THR A 87 -2.78 -0.96 -1.26
CA THR A 87 -3.85 -1.53 -2.06
C THR A 87 -4.59 -0.38 -2.71
N TRP A 88 -4.70 -0.40 -4.03
CA TRP A 88 -5.21 0.75 -4.78
C TRP A 88 -6.69 0.63 -5.10
N SER A 89 -7.08 -0.45 -5.72
CA SER A 89 -8.50 -0.73 -5.99
C SER A 89 -8.76 -2.23 -5.98
N LEU A 90 -10.01 -2.59 -5.71
CA LEU A 90 -10.44 -3.98 -5.58
C LEU A 90 -11.73 -4.20 -6.39
N GLY A 91 -11.79 -5.33 -7.07
CA GLY A 91 -13.00 -5.80 -7.70
C GLY A 91 -13.91 -6.53 -6.70
N ASP A 92 -15.09 -6.93 -7.17
CA ASP A 92 -16.07 -7.63 -6.35
C ASP A 92 -15.47 -8.92 -5.75
N GLY A 93 -15.70 -9.12 -4.46
CA GLY A 93 -15.25 -10.31 -3.76
C GLY A 93 -13.75 -10.38 -3.47
N ARG A 94 -12.99 -9.39 -3.88
CA ARG A 94 -11.53 -9.38 -3.64
C ARG A 94 -11.20 -8.58 -2.37
N ARG A 95 -10.05 -8.90 -1.76
CA ARG A 95 -9.64 -8.33 -0.47
C ARG A 95 -8.26 -7.69 -0.55
N ALA A 96 -8.06 -6.65 0.27
CA ALA A 96 -6.79 -5.90 0.29
C ALA A 96 -5.58 -6.79 0.57
N ARG A 97 -5.71 -7.78 1.44
CA ARG A 97 -4.60 -8.70 1.77
C ARG A 97 -4.09 -9.49 0.56
N GLU A 98 -4.91 -9.66 -0.48
CA GLU A 98 -4.51 -10.38 -1.69
C GLU A 98 -3.42 -9.63 -2.46
N SER A 99 -3.22 -8.33 -2.19
CA SER A 99 -2.14 -7.56 -2.82
C SER A 99 -0.77 -8.17 -2.56
N ASN A 100 -0.52 -8.72 -1.39
CA ASN A 100 0.74 -9.40 -1.07
C ASN A 100 1.00 -10.56 -2.03
N ASP A 101 -0.02 -11.37 -2.27
CA ASP A 101 0.09 -12.54 -3.15
C ASP A 101 0.28 -12.11 -4.61
N VAL A 102 -0.44 -11.08 -5.04
CA VAL A 102 -0.33 -10.58 -6.41
C VAL A 102 1.10 -10.10 -6.68
N ILE A 103 1.65 -9.28 -5.78
CA ILE A 103 3.01 -8.76 -5.92
C ILE A 103 4.03 -9.91 -5.91
N ARG A 104 3.88 -10.86 -4.99
CA ARG A 104 4.80 -11.98 -4.86
C ARG A 104 4.79 -12.90 -6.08
N LYS A 105 3.59 -13.21 -6.60
CA LYS A 105 3.43 -14.18 -7.69
C LYS A 105 3.65 -13.58 -9.07
N ARG A 106 3.22 -12.35 -9.27
CA ARG A 106 3.24 -11.70 -10.59
C ARG A 106 4.33 -10.63 -10.72
N GLY A 107 4.93 -10.22 -9.60
CA GLY A 107 5.86 -9.12 -9.59
C GLY A 107 5.15 -7.78 -9.76
N TRP A 108 5.90 -6.75 -10.09
CA TRP A 108 5.37 -5.42 -10.28
C TRP A 108 6.18 -4.66 -11.33
N GLN A 109 5.53 -3.68 -11.95
CA GLN A 109 6.15 -2.86 -12.98
C GLN A 109 6.70 -1.58 -12.34
N LYS A 110 7.97 -1.30 -12.59
CA LYS A 110 8.62 -0.10 -12.10
C LYS A 110 8.09 1.13 -12.84
N LEU A 111 7.80 2.19 -12.10
CA LEU A 111 7.47 3.49 -12.72
C LEU A 111 8.72 4.11 -13.34
N ASP A 112 8.53 4.92 -14.39
CA ASP A 112 9.64 5.65 -15.02
C ASP A 112 10.34 6.57 -14.02
N GLN A 113 9.56 7.20 -13.13
CA GLN A 113 10.09 8.05 -12.07
C GLN A 113 9.34 7.77 -10.76
N PRO A 114 10.07 7.62 -9.64
CA PRO A 114 9.43 7.53 -8.34
C PRO A 114 8.63 8.79 -8.03
N ILE A 115 7.54 8.62 -7.31
CA ILE A 115 6.66 9.73 -6.92
C ILE A 115 6.71 9.89 -5.41
N PRO A 116 7.30 10.98 -4.89
CA PRO A 116 7.33 11.21 -3.45
C PRO A 116 5.91 11.33 -2.87
N ILE A 117 5.70 10.72 -1.73
CA ILE A 117 4.43 10.79 -1.01
C ILE A 117 4.68 11.06 0.46
N LYS A 118 3.67 11.60 1.13
CA LYS A 118 3.68 11.80 2.57
C LYS A 118 2.87 10.72 3.24
N LEU A 119 3.46 10.10 4.23
CA LEU A 119 2.83 9.05 5.03
C LEU A 119 2.79 9.48 6.49
N GLN A 120 1.68 9.21 7.15
CA GLN A 120 1.49 9.55 8.56
C GLN A 120 1.35 8.28 9.38
N PRO A 121 2.20 8.07 10.41
CA PRO A 121 2.07 6.90 11.28
C PRO A 121 0.68 6.82 11.90
N ASP A 122 0.10 5.63 11.89
CA ASP A 122 -1.22 5.41 12.47
C ASP A 122 -1.45 3.93 12.79
N ARG A 123 -2.52 3.69 13.50
CA ARG A 123 -3.02 2.36 13.85
C ARG A 123 -4.42 2.20 13.27
N PHE A 124 -4.65 1.07 12.65
CA PHE A 124 -5.97 0.80 12.04
C PHE A 124 -6.46 -0.61 12.25
#